data_3b4760d0f178acc3360c33420ad2ab16
#
_entry.id   3b4760d0f178acc3360c33420ad2ab16
#
_cell.length_a   1.000
_cell.length_b   1.000
_cell.length_c   1.000
_cell.angle_alpha   90.00
_cell.angle_beta   90.00
_cell.angle_gamma   90.00
#
_symmetry.space_group_name_H-M   'P 1'
#
loop_
_entity.id
_entity.type
_entity.pdbx_description
1 polymer ?
#
loop_
_entity_poly.entity_id
_entity_poly.type
_entity_poly.pdbx_seq_one_letter_code
_entity_poly.pdbx_strand_id
1 'polypeptide(L)'
;MTGGVSIFDSVFEEIELMGRHIDMLKVTKEMQPIGIIRLSEVLGIPKHKVRYSLRILEKEGLIIATNEGAMVSDKYEQFMREVPEKLEELIVHINKISKE
;
A
#
# COMPACT_ATOMS: atom_id res chain seq x y z
N MET A 1 17.41 -19.92 -11.21
CA MET A 1 17.06 -19.85 -10.54
C MET A 1 16.56 -20.43 -9.99
N THR A 2 16.61 -20.37 -9.76
CA THR A 2 16.26 -20.75 -9.23
C THR A 2 15.43 -21.06 -8.93
N GLY A 3 15.21 -21.25 -9.13
CA GLY A 3 14.28 -21.90 -8.92
C GLY A 3 13.39 -21.73 -7.84
N GLY A 4 13.53 -22.08 -6.81
CA GLY A 4 12.60 -22.01 -5.71
C GLY A 4 12.37 -20.60 -5.23
N VAL A 5 11.23 -20.40 -4.63
CA VAL A 5 10.91 -19.14 -3.98
C VAL A 5 11.50 -19.21 -2.57
N SER A 6 12.38 -18.29 -2.25
CA SER A 6 12.94 -18.24 -0.91
C SER A 6 11.97 -17.50 0.03
N ILE A 7 12.18 -17.69 1.33
CA ILE A 7 11.40 -16.95 2.31
C ILE A 7 11.64 -15.45 2.19
N PHE A 8 12.83 -15.07 1.71
CA PHE A 8 13.14 -13.64 1.51
C PHE A 8 12.34 -13.05 0.36
N ASP A 9 12.13 -13.82 -0.71
CA ASP A 9 11.34 -13.33 -1.84
C ASP A 9 9.94 -12.97 -1.40
N SER A 10 9.32 -13.79 -0.57
CA SER A 10 7.98 -13.50 -0.05
C SER A 10 7.95 -12.21 0.76
N VAL A 11 8.97 -12.02 1.59
CA VAL A 11 9.04 -10.81 2.42
C VAL A 11 9.22 -9.59 1.55
N PHE A 12 10.11 -9.65 0.55
CA PHE A 12 10.30 -8.52 -0.36
C PHE A 12 9.01 -8.18 -1.11
N GLU A 13 8.28 -9.19 -1.56
CA GLU A 13 7.01 -8.98 -2.24
C GLU A 13 6.00 -8.28 -1.34
N GLU A 14 5.93 -8.68 -0.07
CA GLU A 14 5.02 -8.06 0.89
C GLU A 14 5.39 -6.62 1.18
N ILE A 15 6.68 -6.33 1.25
CA ILE A 15 7.15 -4.96 1.46
C ILE A 15 6.80 -4.08 0.26
N GLU A 16 7.00 -4.58 -0.94
CA GLU A 16 6.65 -3.86 -2.16
C GLU A 16 5.15 -3.59 -2.22
N LEU A 17 4.36 -4.58 -1.83
CA LEU A 17 2.91 -4.44 -1.81
C LEU A 17 2.47 -3.39 -0.81
N MET A 18 3.06 -3.41 0.38
CA MET A 18 2.78 -2.41 1.40
C MET A 18 3.11 -1.01 0.89
N GLY A 19 4.26 -0.85 0.24
CA GLY A 19 4.66 0.43 -0.34
C GLY A 19 3.66 0.92 -1.37
N ARG A 20 3.16 0.00 -2.22
CA ARG A 20 2.17 0.35 -3.22
C ARG A 20 0.87 0.82 -2.59
N HIS A 21 0.42 0.14 -1.53
CA HIS A 21 -0.80 0.54 -0.83
C HIS A 21 -0.65 1.94 -0.24
N ILE A 22 0.49 2.22 0.37
CA ILE A 22 0.73 3.53 0.98
C ILE A 22 0.83 4.62 -0.07
N ASP A 23 1.53 4.36 -1.18
CA ASP A 23 1.62 5.31 -2.28
C ASP A 23 0.24 5.62 -2.85
N MET A 24 -0.59 4.59 -2.98
CA MET A 24 -1.93 4.77 -3.51
C MET A 24 -2.79 5.65 -2.59
N LEU A 25 -2.64 5.47 -1.27
CA LEU A 25 -3.34 6.32 -0.32
C LEU A 25 -2.92 7.78 -0.47
N LYS A 26 -1.62 8.02 -0.61
CA LYS A 26 -1.09 9.38 -0.76
C LYS A 26 -1.62 10.05 -2.03
N VAL A 27 -1.58 9.34 -3.15
CA VAL A 27 -2.06 9.88 -4.42
C VAL A 27 -3.56 10.12 -4.35
N THR A 28 -4.30 9.19 -3.76
CA THR A 28 -5.75 9.36 -3.63
C THR A 28 -6.07 10.59 -2.80
N LYS A 29 -5.37 10.81 -1.72
CA LYS A 29 -5.60 11.99 -0.87
C LYS A 29 -5.40 13.28 -1.64
N GLU A 30 -4.36 13.34 -2.47
CA GLU A 30 -4.04 14.54 -3.21
C GLU A 30 -4.97 14.81 -4.38
N MET A 31 -5.44 13.74 -5.03
CA MET A 31 -6.14 13.88 -6.30
C MET A 31 -7.60 13.44 -6.26
N GLN A 32 -8.11 13.12 -5.07
CA GLN A 32 -9.48 12.62 -4.93
C GLN A 32 -10.53 13.60 -5.43
N PRO A 33 -11.62 13.10 -6.02
CA PRO A 33 -11.88 11.68 -6.31
C PRO A 33 -11.08 11.26 -7.54
N ILE A 34 -10.54 10.04 -7.52
CA ILE A 34 -9.69 9.58 -8.59
C ILE A 34 -10.08 8.14 -8.98
N GLY A 35 -10.17 7.90 -10.30
CA GLY A 35 -10.53 6.60 -10.81
C GLY A 35 -9.32 5.72 -11.09
N ILE A 36 -9.62 4.47 -11.47
CA ILE A 36 -8.59 3.45 -11.69
C ILE A 36 -7.65 3.82 -12.82
N ILE A 37 -8.18 4.35 -13.92
CA ILE A 37 -7.35 4.70 -15.08
C ILE A 37 -6.32 5.74 -14.68
N ARG A 38 -6.77 6.79 -14.01
CA ARG A 38 -5.89 7.87 -13.61
C ARG A 38 -4.86 7.40 -12.58
N LEU A 39 -5.29 6.58 -11.61
CA LEU A 39 -4.37 6.01 -10.63
C LEU A 39 -3.30 5.17 -11.31
N SER A 40 -3.70 4.37 -12.30
CA SER A 40 -2.76 3.55 -13.06
C SER A 40 -1.72 4.43 -13.75
N GLU A 41 -2.16 5.53 -14.35
CA GLU A 41 -1.25 6.47 -15.04
C GLU A 41 -0.29 7.15 -14.06
N VAL A 42 -0.83 7.68 -12.98
CA VAL A 42 -0.02 8.44 -12.02
C VAL A 42 1.00 7.55 -11.33
N LEU A 43 0.59 6.34 -10.95
CA LEU A 43 1.48 5.42 -10.24
C LEU A 43 2.35 4.60 -11.17
N GLY A 44 2.03 4.58 -12.45
CA GLY A 44 2.81 3.81 -13.42
C GLY A 44 2.70 2.31 -13.23
N ILE A 45 1.55 1.82 -12.79
CA ILE A 45 1.32 0.40 -12.56
C ILE A 45 0.08 -0.08 -13.30
N PRO A 46 -0.01 -1.39 -13.59
CA PRO A 46 -1.17 -1.92 -14.32
C PRO A 46 -2.47 -1.76 -13.53
N LYS A 47 -3.57 -1.65 -14.27
CA LYS A 47 -4.88 -1.46 -13.67
C LYS A 47 -5.27 -2.57 -12.71
N HIS A 48 -4.89 -3.83 -13.02
CA HIS A 48 -5.25 -4.93 -12.12
C HIS A 48 -4.57 -4.79 -10.76
N LYS A 49 -3.37 -4.23 -10.72
CA LYS A 49 -2.68 -3.97 -9.45
C LYS A 49 -3.34 -2.82 -8.69
N VAL A 50 -3.81 -1.80 -9.44
CA VAL A 50 -4.58 -0.71 -8.83
C VAL A 50 -5.84 -1.26 -8.18
N ARG A 51 -6.58 -2.10 -8.92
CA ARG A 51 -7.83 -2.68 -8.40
C ARG A 51 -7.58 -3.50 -7.15
N TYR A 52 -6.51 -4.28 -7.14
CA TYR A 52 -6.18 -5.10 -5.98
C TYR A 52 -5.93 -4.24 -4.74
N SER A 53 -5.08 -3.22 -4.90
CA SER A 53 -4.75 -2.34 -3.76
C SER A 53 -5.97 -1.55 -3.28
N LEU A 54 -6.79 -1.06 -4.22
CA LEU A 54 -8.01 -0.36 -3.83
C LEU A 54 -8.95 -1.26 -3.02
N ARG A 55 -9.07 -2.53 -3.43
CA ARG A 55 -9.94 -3.46 -2.71
C ARG A 55 -9.44 -3.69 -1.29
N ILE A 56 -8.12 -3.85 -1.13
CA ILE A 56 -7.53 -4.04 0.19
C ILE A 56 -7.75 -2.79 1.06
N LEU A 57 -7.48 -1.62 0.50
CA LEU A 57 -7.61 -0.36 1.24
C LEU A 57 -9.06 -0.03 1.58
N GLU A 58 -9.98 -0.39 0.71
CA GLU A 58 -11.40 -0.24 0.96
C GLU A 58 -11.85 -1.16 2.09
N LYS A 59 -11.37 -2.41 2.06
CA LYS A 59 -11.68 -3.40 3.09
C LYS A 59 -11.15 -2.95 4.44
N GLU A 60 -10.00 -2.28 4.45
CA GLU A 60 -9.42 -1.75 5.69
C GLU A 60 -10.08 -0.47 6.15
N GLY A 61 -11.02 0.05 5.37
CA GLY A 61 -11.74 1.27 5.73
C GLY A 61 -10.95 2.55 5.51
N LEU A 62 -9.90 2.50 4.69
CA LEU A 62 -9.05 3.66 4.43
C LEU A 62 -9.47 4.40 3.16
N ILE A 63 -10.12 3.70 2.23
CA ILE A 63 -10.60 4.28 0.98
C ILE A 63 -12.09 4.02 0.85
N ILE A 64 -12.80 4.98 0.28
CA ILE A 64 -14.22 4.91 -0.01
C ILE A 64 -14.40 5.02 -1.50
N ALA A 65 -15.16 4.08 -2.09
CA ALA A 65 -15.51 4.15 -3.51
C ALA A 65 -16.71 5.05 -3.68
N THR A 66 -16.58 6.05 -4.57
CA THR A 66 -17.70 6.93 -4.90
C THR A 66 -17.97 6.84 -6.40
N ASN A 67 -19.08 7.47 -6.82
CA ASN A 67 -19.43 7.49 -8.24
C ASN A 67 -18.39 8.22 -9.08
N GLU A 68 -17.67 9.16 -8.48
CA GLU A 68 -16.65 9.93 -9.20
C GLU A 68 -15.25 9.34 -9.05
N GLY A 69 -15.08 8.33 -8.21
CA GLY A 69 -13.78 7.72 -8.01
C GLY A 69 -13.49 7.46 -6.55
N ALA A 70 -12.26 7.06 -6.27
CA ALA A 70 -11.82 6.74 -4.92
C ALA A 70 -11.53 8.00 -4.12
N MET A 71 -11.86 7.95 -2.84
CA MET A 71 -11.55 9.01 -1.88
C MET A 71 -11.02 8.36 -0.61
N VAL A 72 -10.20 9.10 0.14
CA VAL A 72 -9.75 8.58 1.43
C VAL A 72 -10.86 8.78 2.48
N SER A 73 -10.88 7.90 3.45
CA SER A 73 -11.84 7.99 4.55
C SER A 73 -11.29 8.90 5.65
N ASP A 74 -12.10 9.11 6.69
CA ASP A 74 -11.67 9.90 7.84
C ASP A 74 -10.61 9.19 8.68
N LYS A 75 -10.30 7.94 8.37
CA LYS A 75 -9.23 7.20 9.06
C LYS A 75 -7.85 7.48 8.46
N TYR A 76 -7.79 8.16 7.34
CA TYR A 76 -6.54 8.39 6.61
C TYR A 76 -5.50 9.09 7.48
N GLU A 77 -5.88 10.18 8.13
CA GLU A 77 -4.91 10.99 8.90
C GLU A 77 -4.29 10.20 10.04
N GLN A 78 -5.13 9.46 10.77
CA GLN A 78 -4.64 8.62 11.86
C GLN A 78 -3.69 7.55 11.34
N PHE A 79 -4.08 6.88 10.26
CA PHE A 79 -3.27 5.83 9.67
C PHE A 79 -1.90 6.37 9.26
N MET A 80 -1.89 7.51 8.55
CA MET A 80 -0.63 8.06 8.05
C MET A 80 0.29 8.53 9.17
N ARG A 81 -0.28 8.96 10.30
CA ARG A 81 0.54 9.32 11.46
C ARG A 81 1.23 8.09 12.05
N GLU A 82 0.59 6.94 11.93
CA GLU A 82 1.15 5.70 12.50
C GLU A 82 2.18 5.02 11.60
N VAL A 83 2.19 5.35 10.31
CA VAL A 83 3.07 4.67 9.35
C VAL A 83 4.55 4.71 9.76
N PRO A 84 5.13 5.87 10.11
CA PRO A 84 6.55 5.89 10.48
C PRO A 84 6.87 4.99 11.68
N GLU A 85 6.00 4.99 12.69
CA GLU A 85 6.18 4.13 13.87
C GLU A 85 6.13 2.66 13.51
N LYS A 86 5.16 2.29 12.66
CA LYS A 86 5.01 0.89 12.25
C LYS A 86 6.20 0.43 11.43
N LEU A 87 6.70 1.28 10.54
CA LEU A 87 7.88 0.94 9.76
C LEU A 87 9.09 0.77 10.66
N GLU A 88 9.22 1.63 11.68
CA GLU A 88 10.31 1.52 12.64
C GLU A 88 10.23 0.21 13.42
N GLU A 89 9.03 -0.19 13.83
CA GLU A 89 8.83 -1.47 14.50
C GLU A 89 9.27 -2.65 13.63
N LEU A 90 8.96 -2.58 12.34
CA LEU A 90 9.39 -3.62 11.39
C LEU A 90 10.91 -3.69 11.32
N ILE A 91 11.57 -2.54 11.25
CA ILE A 91 13.03 -2.48 11.21
C ILE A 91 13.63 -3.10 12.47
N VAL A 92 13.05 -2.78 13.64
CA VAL A 92 13.53 -3.35 14.89
C VAL A 92 13.39 -4.87 14.89
N HIS A 93 12.25 -5.38 14.42
CA HIS A 93 12.05 -6.84 14.34
C HIS A 93 13.05 -7.51 13.41
N ILE A 94 13.31 -6.86 12.26
CA ILE A 94 14.26 -7.40 11.29
C ILE A 94 15.66 -7.44 11.90
N ASN A 95 16.04 -6.38 12.60
CA ASN A 95 17.35 -6.32 13.25
C ASN A 95 17.52 -7.41 14.31
N LYS A 96 16.45 -7.74 15.03
CA LYS A 96 16.51 -8.82 16.02
C LYS A 96 16.80 -10.17 15.37
N ILE A 97 16.24 -10.39 14.18
CA ILE A 97 16.48 -11.64 13.46
C ILE A 97 17.94 -11.78 13.08
N SER A 98 18.58 -10.68 12.71
CA SER A 98 19.96 -10.71 12.24
C SER A 98 20.98 -10.84 13.38
N LYS A 99 20.54 -10.67 14.62
CA LYS A 99 21.44 -10.83 15.78
C LYS A 99 21.48 -12.26 16.24
N GLU A 100 22.66 -12.67 16.66
CA GLU A 100 22.89 -14.01 17.20
C GLU A 100 22.34 -14.16 18.60
#